data_a3c0a4ac4a4a646bc4a46ef37764205f
#
_entry.id   a3c0a4ac4a4a646bc4a46ef37764205f
#
_cell.length_a   1.000
_cell.length_b   1.000
_cell.length_c   1.000
_cell.angle_alpha   90.00
_cell.angle_beta   90.00
_cell.angle_gamma   90.00
#
_symmetry.space_group_name_H-M   'P 1'
#
loop_
_entity.id
_entity.type
_entity.pdbx_description
1 polymer ?
#
loop_
_entity_poly.entity_id
_entity_poly.type
_entity_poly.pdbx_seq_one_letter_code
_entity_poly.pdbx_strand_id
1 'polypeptide(L)'
;GASLRPPLAMPVDGRGAPCYRATMSYDDVKKPRFGWALTGSGHFFKESLDIMRRLPDLDVFVSKAAAEVIRMYRQELVLPPETRLFKDTTASAAPVGAFYYGVYHTLIVAPATSNTVAKCVAGISDNLATNVFAQAGKCRVPTIVFACDTAPEMDTEAPKGMVKVYPRRIDLENTERLKAFEETTVVESVKDLEAAVEARLKWLNTANSSS
;
A
#
# COMPACT_ATOMS: atom_id res chain seq x y z
N GLY A 1 -17.61 -7.99 -7.59
CA GLY A 1 -17.17 -7.68 -6.25
C GLY A 1 -16.06 -8.62 -5.87
N ALA A 2 -14.80 -8.11 -5.80
CA ALA A 2 -13.68 -8.90 -5.29
C ALA A 2 -13.94 -9.15 -3.79
N SER A 3 -14.16 -10.39 -3.42
CA SER A 3 -14.25 -10.80 -2.03
C SER A 3 -12.84 -10.69 -1.43
N LEU A 4 -12.65 -9.77 -0.51
CA LEU A 4 -11.45 -9.75 0.34
C LEU A 4 -11.47 -11.03 1.18
N ARG A 5 -10.58 -11.96 0.88
CA ARG A 5 -10.39 -13.14 1.72
C ARG A 5 -9.83 -12.68 3.08
N PRO A 6 -10.26 -13.26 4.19
CA PRO A 6 -9.58 -13.06 5.46
C PRO A 6 -8.12 -13.50 5.31
N PRO A 7 -7.15 -12.84 5.95
CA PRO A 7 -5.77 -13.29 5.91
C PRO A 7 -5.71 -14.73 6.38
N LEU A 8 -4.95 -15.54 5.66
CA LEU A 8 -4.58 -16.87 6.15
C LEU A 8 -3.90 -16.70 7.50
N ALA A 9 -4.21 -17.59 8.45
CA ALA A 9 -3.54 -17.61 9.73
C ALA A 9 -2.02 -17.65 9.49
N MET A 10 -1.28 -16.79 10.21
CA MET A 10 0.17 -16.78 10.15
C MET A 10 0.69 -18.17 10.43
N PRO A 11 1.64 -18.70 9.64
CA PRO A 11 2.25 -19.97 9.95
C PRO A 11 2.94 -19.86 11.33
N VAL A 12 2.49 -20.70 12.25
CA VAL A 12 3.04 -20.79 13.61
C VAL A 12 3.92 -22.03 13.71
N ASP A 13 4.96 -21.99 14.53
CA ASP A 13 5.73 -23.18 14.88
C ASP A 13 4.84 -24.15 15.70
N GLY A 14 5.30 -25.37 15.89
CA GLY A 14 4.57 -26.39 16.67
C GLY A 14 4.25 -26.01 18.13
N ARG A 15 4.58 -24.81 18.56
CA ARG A 15 4.29 -24.21 19.87
C ARG A 15 3.38 -23.00 19.77
N GLY A 16 2.84 -22.70 18.57
CA GLY A 16 1.93 -21.59 18.34
C GLY A 16 2.63 -20.22 18.18
N ALA A 17 3.97 -20.20 18.11
CA ALA A 17 4.72 -18.96 17.88
C ALA A 17 4.92 -18.71 16.37
N PRO A 18 4.92 -17.44 15.89
CA PRO A 18 5.24 -17.13 14.50
C PRO A 18 6.61 -17.71 14.11
N CYS A 19 6.73 -18.32 12.93
CA CYS A 19 7.91 -19.07 12.46
C CYS A 19 9.23 -18.31 12.36
N TYR A 20 9.30 -17.03 12.75
CA TYR A 20 10.51 -16.22 12.68
C TYR A 20 10.79 -15.50 14.00
N ARG A 21 11.43 -16.22 14.94
CA ARG A 21 12.14 -15.62 16.07
C ARG A 21 13.63 -15.49 15.71
N ALA A 22 14.01 -14.48 14.96
CA ALA A 22 15.40 -14.05 14.80
C ALA A 22 15.61 -12.71 15.49
N THR A 23 16.27 -12.72 16.61
CA THR A 23 17.18 -11.75 17.28
C THR A 23 17.10 -10.24 16.99
N MET A 24 15.96 -9.68 16.61
CA MET A 24 15.67 -8.27 16.78
C MET A 24 14.46 -8.15 17.69
N SER A 25 14.68 -7.50 18.84
CA SER A 25 13.65 -7.19 19.83
C SER A 25 12.61 -6.26 19.23
N TYR A 26 11.64 -6.81 18.55
CA TYR A 26 10.37 -6.14 18.25
C TYR A 26 9.34 -6.44 19.36
N ASP A 27 9.82 -6.56 20.59
CA ASP A 27 8.97 -6.81 21.77
C ASP A 27 7.96 -5.68 22.04
N ASP A 28 8.02 -4.60 21.24
CA ASP A 28 7.09 -3.46 21.30
C ASP A 28 6.01 -3.41 20.22
N VAL A 29 5.86 -4.44 19.39
CA VAL A 29 4.73 -4.47 18.43
C VAL A 29 3.46 -4.88 19.19
N LYS A 30 2.99 -3.99 20.05
CA LYS A 30 1.78 -4.22 20.85
C LYS A 30 0.52 -4.30 19.97
N LYS A 31 0.55 -3.78 18.74
CA LYS A 31 -0.58 -3.77 17.84
C LYS A 31 -0.11 -3.71 16.38
N PRO A 32 -0.54 -4.67 15.52
CA PRO A 32 -0.24 -4.60 14.10
C PRO A 32 -0.81 -3.33 13.45
N ARG A 33 -0.15 -2.83 12.40
CA ARG A 33 -0.38 -1.51 11.80
C ARG A 33 -0.81 -1.61 10.35
N PHE A 34 -1.40 -0.54 9.84
CA PHE A 34 -1.49 -0.30 8.40
C PHE A 34 -0.14 0.18 7.87
N GLY A 35 0.27 -0.35 6.72
CA GLY A 35 1.31 0.25 5.90
C GLY A 35 0.68 1.00 4.72
N TRP A 36 1.11 2.22 4.43
CA TRP A 36 0.65 2.99 3.27
C TRP A 36 1.82 3.47 2.43
N ALA A 37 1.92 2.99 1.20
CA ALA A 37 2.95 3.41 0.25
C ALA A 37 2.40 4.47 -0.71
N LEU A 38 3.03 5.64 -0.71
CA LEU A 38 2.74 6.75 -1.62
C LEU A 38 3.69 6.70 -2.82
N THR A 39 3.13 6.76 -4.03
CA THR A 39 3.90 6.84 -5.27
C THR A 39 3.73 8.18 -5.97
N GLY A 40 4.45 8.40 -7.05
CA GLY A 40 4.55 9.71 -7.70
C GLY A 40 3.41 10.03 -8.65
N SER A 41 2.16 9.74 -8.30
CA SER A 41 1.00 10.17 -9.09
C SER A 41 0.40 11.45 -8.53
N GLY A 42 0.19 12.47 -9.36
CA GLY A 42 -0.66 13.62 -9.02
C GLY A 42 -2.15 13.24 -9.01
N HIS A 43 -2.52 12.31 -9.90
CA HIS A 43 -3.88 11.80 -9.99
C HIS A 43 -4.26 11.00 -8.74
N PHE A 44 -5.42 11.32 -8.16
CA PHE A 44 -5.91 10.73 -6.91
C PHE A 44 -5.02 10.92 -5.68
N PHE A 45 -4.03 11.81 -5.74
CA PHE A 45 -3.11 12.01 -4.63
C PHE A 45 -3.81 12.58 -3.39
N LYS A 46 -4.60 13.64 -3.59
CA LYS A 46 -5.36 14.29 -2.52
C LYS A 46 -6.36 13.34 -1.89
N GLU A 47 -7.14 12.64 -2.70
CA GLU A 47 -8.15 11.68 -2.24
C GLU A 47 -7.51 10.54 -1.45
N SER A 48 -6.35 10.06 -1.91
CA SER A 48 -5.58 9.05 -1.19
C SER A 48 -5.11 9.55 0.17
N LEU A 49 -4.63 10.80 0.28
CA LEU A 49 -4.26 11.41 1.55
C LEU A 49 -5.47 11.57 2.49
N ASP A 50 -6.63 11.94 1.95
CA ASP A 50 -7.85 12.14 2.76
C ASP A 50 -8.35 10.82 3.36
N ILE A 51 -8.20 9.70 2.66
CA ILE A 51 -8.50 8.36 3.19
C ILE A 51 -7.43 7.95 4.21
N MET A 52 -6.17 8.12 3.89
CA MET A 52 -5.03 7.75 4.72
C MET A 52 -5.09 8.40 6.11
N ARG A 53 -5.47 9.69 6.18
CA ARG A 53 -5.55 10.46 7.43
C ARG A 53 -6.56 9.90 8.44
N ARG A 54 -7.50 9.08 7.99
CA ARG A 54 -8.56 8.47 8.83
C ARG A 54 -8.14 7.13 9.43
N LEU A 55 -6.98 6.59 9.04
CA LEU A 55 -6.53 5.28 9.49
C LEU A 55 -5.85 5.35 10.86
N PRO A 56 -6.21 4.43 11.77
CA PRO A 56 -5.47 4.25 13.01
C PRO A 56 -4.18 3.46 12.76
N ASP A 57 -3.22 3.56 13.68
CA ASP A 57 -2.02 2.71 13.72
C ASP A 57 -1.34 2.59 12.34
N LEU A 58 -0.91 3.72 11.80
CA LEU A 58 -0.43 3.87 10.43
C LEU A 58 1.09 4.06 10.36
N ASP A 59 1.71 3.46 9.36
CA ASP A 59 3.05 3.79 8.89
C ASP A 59 3.00 4.18 7.42
N VAL A 60 3.75 5.19 7.03
CA VAL A 60 3.74 5.71 5.66
C VAL A 60 5.11 5.57 5.02
N PHE A 61 5.12 4.99 3.81
CA PHE A 61 6.30 4.81 2.97
C PHE A 61 6.23 5.77 1.80
N VAL A 62 7.12 6.75 1.75
CA VAL A 62 7.10 7.80 0.71
C VAL A 62 8.22 7.55 -0.28
N SER A 63 7.86 7.24 -1.54
CA SER A 63 8.83 7.12 -2.62
C SER A 63 9.47 8.47 -2.95
N LYS A 64 10.63 8.47 -3.62
CA LYS A 64 11.27 9.72 -4.10
C LYS A 64 10.32 10.52 -4.97
N ALA A 65 9.64 9.86 -5.91
CA ALA A 65 8.67 10.51 -6.80
C ALA A 65 7.47 11.07 -6.02
N ALA A 66 6.95 10.36 -5.01
CA ALA A 66 5.90 10.91 -4.15
C ALA A 66 6.35 12.17 -3.40
N ALA A 67 7.57 12.19 -2.89
CA ALA A 67 8.13 13.38 -2.23
C ALA A 67 8.23 14.58 -3.18
N GLU A 68 8.48 14.34 -4.47
CA GLU A 68 8.46 15.40 -5.50
C GLU A 68 7.04 15.89 -5.77
N VAL A 69 6.07 14.99 -5.88
CA VAL A 69 4.65 15.35 -6.06
C VAL A 69 4.15 16.18 -4.89
N ILE A 70 4.44 15.79 -3.64
CA ILE A 70 4.09 16.56 -2.45
C ILE A 70 4.59 18.01 -2.55
N ARG A 71 5.84 18.21 -2.96
CA ARG A 71 6.40 19.56 -3.15
C ARG A 71 5.77 20.31 -4.32
N MET A 72 5.60 19.63 -5.46
CA MET A 72 5.08 20.22 -6.70
C MET A 72 3.65 20.72 -6.55
N TYR A 73 2.80 19.93 -5.92
CA TYR A 73 1.39 20.25 -5.68
C TYR A 73 1.17 21.04 -4.39
N ARG A 74 2.25 21.40 -3.66
CA ARG A 74 2.19 22.09 -2.37
C ARG A 74 1.22 21.40 -1.38
N GLN A 75 1.19 20.08 -1.42
CA GLN A 75 0.37 19.29 -0.52
C GLN A 75 1.03 19.25 0.86
N GLU A 76 0.22 19.41 1.88
CA GLU A 76 0.67 19.19 3.25
C GLU A 76 0.43 17.73 3.64
N LEU A 77 1.51 17.03 3.98
CA LEU A 77 1.42 15.67 4.47
C LEU A 77 1.05 15.69 5.97
N VAL A 78 -0.22 15.92 6.25
CA VAL A 78 -0.77 15.81 7.61
C VAL A 78 -0.99 14.34 7.92
N LEU A 79 -0.30 13.83 8.93
CA LEU A 79 -0.36 12.43 9.32
C LEU A 79 -1.10 12.26 10.66
N PRO A 80 -1.81 11.15 10.86
CA PRO A 80 -2.37 10.79 12.16
C PRO A 80 -1.28 10.78 13.26
N PRO A 81 -1.65 11.00 14.53
CA PRO A 81 -0.72 10.84 15.64
C PRO A 81 -0.04 9.46 15.62
N GLU A 82 1.19 9.40 16.09
CA GLU A 82 1.99 8.16 16.17
C GLU A 82 2.28 7.47 14.83
N THR A 83 2.02 8.14 13.70
CA THR A 83 2.41 7.64 12.38
C THR A 83 3.92 7.71 12.22
N ARG A 84 4.54 6.59 11.83
CA ARG A 84 5.96 6.55 11.45
C ARG A 84 6.07 6.83 9.95
N LEU A 85 6.98 7.74 9.59
CA LEU A 85 7.23 8.14 8.21
C LEU A 85 8.57 7.60 7.73
N PHE A 86 8.56 6.77 6.71
CA PHE A 86 9.74 6.25 6.04
C PHE A 86 9.88 6.89 4.66
N LYS A 87 11.05 7.44 4.40
CA LYS A 87 11.38 8.04 3.11
C LYS A 87 12.31 7.12 2.32
N ASP A 88 12.15 7.11 1.03
CA ASP A 88 12.99 6.36 0.10
C ASP A 88 14.37 7.04 -0.03
N THR A 89 15.20 6.83 0.97
CA THR A 89 16.59 7.25 1.03
C THR A 89 17.49 6.05 0.67
N THR A 90 18.66 5.95 1.22
CA THR A 90 19.63 4.90 0.87
C THR A 90 19.45 3.57 1.60
N ALA A 91 18.61 3.51 2.62
CA ALA A 91 18.46 2.32 3.47
C ALA A 91 16.98 1.93 3.64
N SER A 92 16.37 1.38 2.59
CA SER A 92 14.99 0.90 2.63
C SER A 92 14.82 -0.44 3.35
N ALA A 93 15.90 -1.12 3.72
CA ALA A 93 15.86 -2.48 4.26
C ALA A 93 15.15 -2.60 5.61
N ALA A 94 15.37 -1.66 6.54
CA ALA A 94 14.79 -1.74 7.89
C ALA A 94 13.25 -1.71 7.90
N PRO A 95 12.57 -0.74 7.26
CA PRO A 95 11.10 -0.73 7.24
C PRO A 95 10.51 -1.89 6.43
N VAL A 96 11.21 -2.37 5.40
CA VAL A 96 10.79 -3.54 4.61
C VAL A 96 10.86 -4.81 5.45
N GLY A 97 11.91 -4.97 6.26
CA GLY A 97 12.09 -6.11 7.18
C GLY A 97 10.96 -6.25 8.22
N ALA A 98 10.28 -5.17 8.56
CA ALA A 98 9.19 -5.19 9.54
C ALA A 98 7.99 -6.08 9.11
N PHE A 99 7.82 -6.34 7.82
CA PHE A 99 6.81 -7.26 7.32
C PHE A 99 7.02 -8.70 7.80
N TYR A 100 8.27 -9.15 7.97
CA TYR A 100 8.59 -10.49 8.48
C TYR A 100 8.10 -10.73 9.91
N TYR A 101 7.95 -9.66 10.68
CA TYR A 101 7.64 -9.74 12.10
C TYR A 101 6.17 -9.45 12.42
N GLY A 102 5.30 -9.44 11.40
CA GLY A 102 3.88 -9.22 11.59
C GLY A 102 3.51 -7.80 12.04
N VAL A 103 4.40 -6.81 11.79
CA VAL A 103 4.14 -5.41 12.12
C VAL A 103 2.95 -4.86 11.31
N TYR A 104 2.74 -5.39 10.11
CA TYR A 104 1.69 -4.92 9.22
C TYR A 104 0.65 -6.01 8.97
N HIS A 105 -0.62 -5.69 9.20
CA HIS A 105 -1.76 -6.55 8.84
C HIS A 105 -2.35 -6.22 7.48
N THR A 106 -2.04 -5.05 6.92
CA THR A 106 -2.53 -4.60 5.62
C THR A 106 -1.54 -3.60 5.03
N LEU A 107 -1.20 -3.76 3.76
CA LEU A 107 -0.49 -2.76 2.97
C LEU A 107 -1.48 -2.09 2.00
N ILE A 108 -1.36 -0.77 1.85
CA ILE A 108 -2.10 0.01 0.86
C ILE A 108 -1.08 0.73 -0.01
N VAL A 109 -1.14 0.56 -1.31
CA VAL A 109 -0.31 1.28 -2.29
C VAL A 109 -1.23 2.23 -3.04
N ALA A 110 -1.30 3.48 -2.60
CA ALA A 110 -2.25 4.45 -3.13
C ALA A 110 -1.73 5.88 -2.98
N PRO A 111 -1.76 6.67 -4.09
CA PRO A 111 -2.04 6.23 -5.45
C PRO A 111 -0.88 5.40 -6.02
N ALA A 112 -1.15 4.47 -6.94
CA ALA A 112 -0.14 3.67 -7.62
C ALA A 112 -0.03 4.08 -9.09
N THR A 113 1.14 4.64 -9.48
CA THR A 113 1.43 4.98 -10.88
C THR A 113 1.50 3.73 -11.75
N SER A 114 1.26 3.87 -13.05
CA SER A 114 1.48 2.78 -14.02
C SER A 114 2.90 2.22 -13.96
N ASN A 115 3.90 3.06 -13.70
CA ASN A 115 5.28 2.60 -13.49
C ASN A 115 5.40 1.70 -12.25
N THR A 116 4.75 2.05 -11.14
CA THR A 116 4.74 1.21 -9.93
C THR A 116 4.03 -0.11 -10.19
N VAL A 117 2.86 -0.07 -10.83
CA VAL A 117 2.11 -1.28 -11.22
C VAL A 117 2.95 -2.19 -12.11
N ALA A 118 3.59 -1.63 -13.15
CA ALA A 118 4.46 -2.38 -14.06
C ALA A 118 5.62 -3.06 -13.33
N LYS A 119 6.28 -2.35 -12.40
CA LYS A 119 7.37 -2.91 -11.59
C LYS A 119 6.89 -4.03 -10.68
N CYS A 120 5.76 -3.85 -10.00
CA CYS A 120 5.17 -4.88 -9.16
C CYS A 120 4.89 -6.15 -9.96
N VAL A 121 4.27 -6.02 -11.13
CA VAL A 121 3.96 -7.14 -12.04
C VAL A 121 5.23 -7.84 -12.56
N ALA A 122 6.26 -7.07 -12.84
CA ALA A 122 7.54 -7.60 -13.32
C ALA A 122 8.45 -8.13 -12.19
N GLY A 123 8.07 -8.00 -10.92
CA GLY A 123 8.87 -8.40 -9.77
C GLY A 123 10.08 -7.48 -9.52
N ILE A 124 10.04 -6.23 -10.00
CA ILE A 124 11.11 -5.25 -9.80
C ILE A 124 10.88 -4.50 -8.49
N SER A 125 11.83 -4.60 -7.58
CA SER A 125 11.79 -4.02 -6.23
C SER A 125 12.97 -3.07 -6.03
N ASP A 126 12.99 -1.96 -6.76
CA ASP A 126 14.12 -1.01 -6.83
C ASP A 126 13.88 0.31 -6.10
N ASN A 127 12.74 0.45 -5.42
CA ASN A 127 12.41 1.60 -4.59
C ASN A 127 11.57 1.16 -3.38
N LEU A 128 11.34 2.06 -2.44
CA LEU A 128 10.66 1.74 -1.19
C LEU A 128 9.24 1.18 -1.42
N ALA A 129 8.47 1.78 -2.32
CA ALA A 129 7.09 1.35 -2.59
C ALA A 129 7.04 -0.07 -3.18
N THR A 130 7.88 -0.38 -4.17
CA THR A 130 7.93 -1.71 -4.78
C THR A 130 8.56 -2.75 -3.85
N ASN A 131 9.49 -2.35 -2.99
CA ASN A 131 10.07 -3.22 -1.95
C ASN A 131 9.02 -3.64 -0.92
N VAL A 132 8.22 -2.69 -0.38
CA VAL A 132 7.18 -3.04 0.61
C VAL A 132 6.09 -3.88 -0.04
N PHE A 133 5.73 -3.64 -1.31
CA PHE A 133 4.78 -4.47 -2.04
C PHE A 133 5.29 -5.91 -2.18
N ALA A 134 6.51 -6.09 -2.66
CA ALA A 134 7.12 -7.42 -2.83
C ALA A 134 7.23 -8.15 -1.49
N GLN A 135 7.57 -7.45 -0.42
CA GLN A 135 7.72 -8.03 0.90
C GLN A 135 6.36 -8.40 1.51
N ALA A 136 5.35 -7.55 1.35
CA ALA A 136 3.98 -7.86 1.76
C ALA A 136 3.48 -9.15 1.10
N GLY A 137 3.69 -9.31 -0.21
CA GLY A 137 3.34 -10.54 -0.93
C GLY A 137 4.04 -11.78 -0.38
N LYS A 138 5.35 -11.70 -0.13
CA LYS A 138 6.14 -12.80 0.46
C LYS A 138 5.66 -13.17 1.87
N CYS A 139 5.16 -12.21 2.63
CA CYS A 139 4.63 -12.42 3.98
C CYS A 139 3.12 -12.66 3.99
N ARG A 140 2.46 -12.77 2.83
CA ARG A 140 1.00 -12.96 2.68
C ARG A 140 0.19 -11.89 3.40
N VAL A 141 0.70 -10.65 3.40
CA VAL A 141 -0.01 -9.50 3.95
C VAL A 141 -0.99 -8.99 2.89
N PRO A 142 -2.30 -8.94 3.19
CA PRO A 142 -3.29 -8.38 2.29
C PRO A 142 -2.90 -6.99 1.82
N THR A 143 -2.89 -6.79 0.50
CA THR A 143 -2.45 -5.56 -0.13
C THR A 143 -3.57 -4.98 -0.99
N ILE A 144 -3.86 -3.69 -0.82
CA ILE A 144 -4.78 -2.92 -1.66
C ILE A 144 -3.92 -2.02 -2.55
N VAL A 145 -4.11 -2.10 -3.86
CA VAL A 145 -3.41 -1.25 -4.84
C VAL A 145 -4.41 -0.38 -5.56
N PHE A 146 -4.28 0.94 -5.42
CA PHE A 146 -5.11 1.90 -6.14
C PHE A 146 -4.40 2.32 -7.43
N ALA A 147 -4.71 1.62 -8.52
CA ALA A 147 -4.15 1.88 -9.83
C ALA A 147 -4.70 3.16 -10.44
N CYS A 148 -3.83 4.02 -10.99
CA CYS A 148 -4.22 5.32 -11.52
C CYS A 148 -4.61 5.26 -13.00
N ASP A 149 -3.93 4.43 -13.79
CA ASP A 149 -4.08 4.38 -15.25
C ASP A 149 -4.87 3.13 -15.63
N THR A 150 -6.22 3.25 -15.65
CA THR A 150 -7.13 2.10 -15.72
C THR A 150 -8.09 2.13 -16.91
N ALA A 151 -8.12 3.23 -17.68
CA ALA A 151 -8.96 3.37 -18.86
C ALA A 151 -8.15 3.90 -20.07
N PRO A 152 -8.58 3.59 -21.30
CA PRO A 152 -7.87 4.05 -22.51
C PRO A 152 -7.78 5.56 -22.66
N GLU A 153 -8.69 6.27 -22.03
CA GLU A 153 -8.75 7.75 -22.00
C GLU A 153 -9.18 8.18 -20.61
N MET A 154 -8.47 9.12 -20.01
CA MET A 154 -8.74 9.61 -18.65
C MET A 154 -8.43 11.10 -18.55
N ASP A 155 -9.16 11.79 -17.69
CA ASP A 155 -8.78 13.13 -17.25
C ASP A 155 -7.97 13.02 -15.96
N THR A 156 -6.82 13.69 -15.91
CA THR A 156 -5.94 13.67 -14.74
C THR A 156 -5.58 15.08 -14.30
N GLU A 157 -5.39 15.25 -13.01
CA GLU A 157 -4.90 16.51 -12.45
C GLU A 157 -3.40 16.65 -12.73
N ALA A 158 -3.04 17.80 -13.31
CA ALA A 158 -1.67 18.24 -13.53
C ALA A 158 -1.43 19.56 -12.78
N PRO A 159 -0.17 19.99 -12.56
CA PRO A 159 0.12 21.23 -11.81
C PRO A 159 -0.54 22.49 -12.34
N LYS A 160 -0.94 22.50 -13.60
CA LYS A 160 -1.56 23.66 -14.28
C LYS A 160 -3.05 23.46 -14.62
N GLY A 161 -3.68 22.41 -14.11
CA GLY A 161 -5.09 22.08 -14.34
C GLY A 161 -5.31 20.67 -14.86
N MET A 162 -6.56 20.37 -15.24
CA MET A 162 -6.93 19.06 -15.77
C MET A 162 -6.39 18.88 -17.18
N VAL A 163 -5.83 17.71 -17.43
CA VAL A 163 -5.33 17.30 -18.75
C VAL A 163 -5.87 15.91 -19.11
N LYS A 164 -6.10 15.70 -20.38
CA LYS A 164 -6.47 14.40 -20.90
C LYS A 164 -5.22 13.56 -21.16
N VAL A 165 -5.25 12.32 -20.71
CA VAL A 165 -4.17 11.34 -20.90
C VAL A 165 -4.72 10.07 -21.53
N TYR A 166 -3.85 9.36 -22.20
CA TYR A 166 -4.14 8.10 -22.87
C TYR A 166 -3.21 7.02 -22.35
N PRO A 167 -3.59 6.31 -21.27
CA PRO A 167 -2.80 5.21 -20.78
C PRO A 167 -2.45 4.22 -21.89
N ARG A 168 -1.20 3.79 -21.92
CA ARG A 168 -0.71 2.88 -22.94
C ARG A 168 -1.35 1.50 -22.76
N ARG A 169 -1.46 0.74 -23.82
CA ARG A 169 -1.94 -0.65 -23.75
C ARG A 169 -1.23 -1.46 -22.68
N ILE A 170 0.10 -1.31 -22.57
CA ILE A 170 0.90 -2.00 -21.55
C ILE A 170 0.50 -1.62 -20.12
N ASP A 171 0.08 -0.38 -19.88
CA ASP A 171 -0.35 0.09 -18.56
C ASP A 171 -1.64 -0.61 -18.13
N LEU A 172 -2.60 -0.71 -19.07
CA LEU A 172 -3.87 -1.42 -18.85
C LEU A 172 -3.63 -2.92 -18.64
N GLU A 173 -2.81 -3.55 -19.48
CA GLU A 173 -2.46 -4.97 -19.37
C GLU A 173 -1.77 -5.29 -18.04
N ASN A 174 -0.88 -4.43 -17.55
CA ASN A 174 -0.23 -4.61 -16.25
C ASN A 174 -1.22 -4.49 -15.10
N THR A 175 -2.20 -3.58 -15.17
CA THR A 175 -3.25 -3.47 -14.16
C THR A 175 -4.07 -4.77 -14.10
N GLU A 176 -4.47 -5.33 -15.26
CA GLU A 176 -5.17 -6.60 -15.31
C GLU A 176 -4.33 -7.77 -14.77
N ARG A 177 -3.04 -7.81 -15.09
CA ARG A 177 -2.13 -8.84 -14.56
C ARG A 177 -1.96 -8.75 -13.06
N LEU A 178 -1.93 -7.54 -12.49
CA LEU A 178 -1.82 -7.33 -11.05
C LEU A 178 -3.04 -7.84 -10.29
N LYS A 179 -4.25 -7.81 -10.88
CA LYS A 179 -5.48 -8.35 -10.29
C LYS A 179 -5.40 -9.85 -10.03
N ALA A 180 -4.52 -10.57 -10.72
CA ALA A 180 -4.32 -12.01 -10.54
C ALA A 180 -3.33 -12.36 -9.42
N PHE A 181 -2.69 -11.37 -8.79
CA PHE A 181 -1.72 -11.63 -7.73
C PHE A 181 -2.42 -12.06 -6.44
N GLU A 182 -1.86 -13.06 -5.78
CA GLU A 182 -2.32 -13.51 -4.47
C GLU A 182 -2.27 -12.36 -3.44
N GLU A 183 -3.21 -12.36 -2.50
CA GLU A 183 -3.33 -11.36 -1.43
C GLU A 183 -3.41 -9.90 -1.93
N THR A 184 -3.66 -9.68 -3.23
CA THR A 184 -3.70 -8.35 -3.84
C THR A 184 -5.09 -8.02 -4.34
N THR A 185 -5.63 -6.89 -3.89
CA THR A 185 -6.88 -6.30 -4.38
C THR A 185 -6.55 -5.03 -5.13
N VAL A 186 -6.81 -4.99 -6.44
CA VAL A 186 -6.65 -3.79 -7.24
C VAL A 186 -7.97 -3.03 -7.28
N VAL A 187 -7.93 -1.75 -6.95
CA VAL A 187 -9.06 -0.82 -7.01
C VAL A 187 -8.77 0.29 -8.01
N GLU A 188 -9.80 0.80 -8.69
CA GLU A 188 -9.67 1.70 -9.82
C GLU A 188 -10.44 3.02 -9.61
N SER A 189 -11.13 3.16 -8.49
CA SER A 189 -11.83 4.38 -8.11
C SER A 189 -11.63 4.73 -6.64
N VAL A 190 -11.81 6.00 -6.30
CA VAL A 190 -11.78 6.48 -4.90
C VAL A 190 -12.81 5.74 -4.05
N LYS A 191 -14.02 5.53 -4.59
CA LYS A 191 -15.10 4.79 -3.92
C LYS A 191 -14.69 3.34 -3.61
N ASP A 192 -14.03 2.68 -4.54
CA ASP A 192 -13.57 1.30 -4.34
C ASP A 192 -12.42 1.24 -3.34
N LEU A 193 -11.52 2.23 -3.33
CA LEU A 193 -10.49 2.36 -2.32
C LEU A 193 -11.10 2.52 -0.92
N GLU A 194 -12.06 3.42 -0.76
CA GLU A 194 -12.77 3.61 0.51
C GLU A 194 -13.45 2.32 0.97
N ALA A 195 -14.17 1.65 0.08
CA ALA A 195 -14.86 0.40 0.40
C ALA A 195 -13.88 -0.71 0.82
N ALA A 196 -12.74 -0.84 0.13
CA ALA A 196 -11.72 -1.83 0.46
C ALA A 196 -11.08 -1.55 1.82
N VAL A 197 -10.78 -0.28 2.12
CA VAL A 197 -10.24 0.14 3.42
C VAL A 197 -11.24 -0.11 4.54
N GLU A 198 -12.51 0.26 4.36
CA GLU A 198 -13.57 0.01 5.36
C GLU A 198 -13.77 -1.48 5.63
N ALA A 199 -13.72 -2.31 4.59
CA ALA A 199 -13.81 -3.77 4.76
C ALA A 199 -12.66 -4.31 5.62
N ARG A 200 -11.44 -3.77 5.48
CA ARG A 200 -10.30 -4.14 6.32
C ARG A 200 -10.49 -3.68 7.77
N LEU A 201 -10.97 -2.46 7.99
CA LEU A 201 -11.26 -1.94 9.33
C LEU A 201 -12.34 -2.77 10.04
N LYS A 202 -13.42 -3.14 9.34
CA LYS A 202 -14.47 -4.00 9.90
C LYS A 202 -13.92 -5.37 10.30
N TRP A 203 -13.12 -5.98 9.42
CA TRP A 203 -12.50 -7.26 9.71
C TRP A 203 -11.61 -7.22 10.95
N LEU A 204 -10.77 -6.18 11.11
CA LEU A 204 -9.91 -5.99 12.26
C LEU A 204 -10.71 -5.86 13.58
N ASN A 205 -11.82 -5.13 13.53
CA ASN A 205 -12.67 -4.95 14.70
C ASN A 205 -13.34 -6.26 15.13
N THR A 206 -13.78 -7.09 14.18
CA THR A 206 -14.35 -8.41 14.50
C THR A 206 -13.32 -9.38 15.02
N ALA A 207 -12.10 -9.40 14.48
CA ALA A 207 -11.01 -10.24 14.95
C ALA A 207 -10.59 -9.91 16.39
N ASN A 208 -10.52 -8.61 16.73
CA ASN A 208 -10.18 -8.15 18.09
C ASN A 208 -11.29 -8.39 19.11
N SER A 209 -12.54 -8.56 18.70
CA SER A 209 -13.68 -8.84 19.59
C SER A 209 -13.82 -10.32 19.94
N SER A 210 -13.07 -11.19 19.27
CA SER A 210 -13.11 -12.64 19.40
C SER A 210 -11.88 -13.21 20.15
N SER A 211 -10.98 -12.33 20.61
CA SER A 211 -9.75 -12.66 21.39
C SER A 211 -9.91 -12.20 22.82
#